data_2a174796f7d656ecbe5f5d391c13c0d9
#
_entry.id   2a174796f7d656ecbe5f5d391c13c0d9
#
_cell.length_a   1.000
_cell.length_b   1.000
_cell.length_c   1.000
_cell.angle_alpha   90.00
_cell.angle_beta   90.00
_cell.angle_gamma   90.00
#
_symmetry.space_group_name_H-M   'P 1'
#
loop_
_entity.id
_entity.type
_entity.pdbx_description
1 polymer ?
#
loop_
_entity_poly.entity_id
_entity_poly.type
_entity_poly.pdbx_seq_one_letter_code
_entity_poly.pdbx_strand_id
1 'polypeptide(L)'
;LLLQNDKEQHISKALQRNSKDAILPPNVPKEHFTQLPYTPGVYYFHNEKGKVVYVGKATNLKYRVNSHFSNNAQSRQKQNVMQHVYSISYQSCGTELMACILESTEIKKRWPIFNTSQKRWEDVYGLFLYEDQNRYQRLAIDKNRKRLSPVYSFHYLADGHAIVRKLIKEYNLCPRLCYLQTDNESCIGIKEKYCYGACEQTESPDEYNQRIGEAVASLQQEPSFIIKDKGLNGDDQSCILVLNGHLYGMGYLQADIQITDVDTLKEQLTEFKENSFTRNLVRDFAIRFPEKVIMLETSIV
;
A
#
# COMPACT_ATOMS: atom_id res chain seq x y z
N LEU A 1 -35.77 41.24 13.19
CA LEU A 1 -34.92 42.38 13.56
C LEU A 1 -33.55 42.32 12.87
N LEU A 2 -32.79 41.21 12.93
CA LEU A 2 -31.48 41.10 12.29
C LEU A 2 -31.58 41.10 10.75
N LEU A 3 -32.56 40.40 10.15
CA LEU A 3 -32.79 40.40 8.69
C LEU A 3 -33.35 41.71 8.16
N GLN A 4 -34.08 42.50 8.99
CA GLN A 4 -34.60 43.82 8.60
C GLN A 4 -33.53 44.91 8.51
N ASN A 5 -32.37 44.72 9.16
CA ASN A 5 -31.25 45.64 9.13
C ASN A 5 -30.09 45.18 8.22
N ASP A 6 -30.26 44.08 7.49
CA ASP A 6 -29.24 43.53 6.57
C ASP A 6 -29.24 44.32 5.24
N LYS A 7 -28.83 45.59 5.31
CA LYS A 7 -28.77 46.48 4.15
C LYS A 7 -27.83 46.01 3.03
N GLU A 8 -26.81 45.23 3.38
CA GLU A 8 -25.83 44.68 2.43
C GLU A 8 -26.10 43.21 2.05
N GLN A 9 -27.24 42.68 2.52
CA GLN A 9 -27.65 41.27 2.25
C GLN A 9 -26.62 40.20 2.71
N HIS A 10 -25.72 40.53 3.63
CA HIS A 10 -24.72 39.59 4.13
C HIS A 10 -25.33 38.41 4.87
N ILE A 11 -26.36 38.65 5.70
CA ILE A 11 -27.09 37.64 6.46
C ILE A 11 -27.92 36.79 5.49
N SER A 12 -28.64 37.46 4.57
CA SER A 12 -29.44 36.77 3.55
C SER A 12 -28.60 35.89 2.63
N LYS A 13 -27.43 36.36 2.20
CA LYS A 13 -26.46 35.54 1.43
C LYS A 13 -25.86 34.42 2.25
N ALA A 14 -25.63 34.62 3.56
CA ALA A 14 -25.12 33.58 4.43
C ALA A 14 -26.17 32.48 4.71
N LEU A 15 -27.44 32.85 4.80
CA LEU A 15 -28.58 31.92 5.00
C LEU A 15 -28.95 31.18 3.69
N GLN A 16 -28.71 31.77 2.53
CA GLN A 16 -28.93 31.14 1.23
C GLN A 16 -27.83 30.13 0.85
N ARG A 17 -26.74 30.00 1.64
CA ARG A 17 -25.76 28.97 1.43
C ARG A 17 -26.41 27.60 1.54
N ASN A 18 -26.52 26.91 0.43
CA ASN A 18 -26.95 25.52 0.41
C ASN A 18 -26.06 24.72 1.37
N SER A 19 -26.68 23.84 2.15
CA SER A 19 -25.98 22.96 3.11
C SER A 19 -24.92 22.05 2.47
N LYS A 20 -24.74 22.12 1.15
CA LYS A 20 -23.73 21.41 0.35
C LYS A 20 -22.48 22.23 0.05
N ASP A 21 -22.47 23.54 0.30
CA ASP A 21 -21.29 24.36 0.09
C ASP A 21 -20.28 24.11 1.20
N ALA A 22 -19.03 23.81 0.82
CA ALA A 22 -17.95 23.61 1.77
C ALA A 22 -17.77 24.88 2.61
N ILE A 23 -17.85 24.75 3.93
CA ILE A 23 -17.44 25.79 4.86
C ILE A 23 -15.92 25.70 4.94
N LEU A 24 -15.20 26.43 4.07
CA LEU A 24 -13.76 26.50 4.11
C LEU A 24 -13.26 27.02 5.45
N PRO A 25 -12.14 26.48 5.97
CA PRO A 25 -11.47 27.09 7.11
C PRO A 25 -11.21 28.59 6.86
N PRO A 26 -11.38 29.46 7.86
CA PRO A 26 -11.33 30.91 7.68
C PRO A 26 -9.99 31.42 7.11
N ASN A 27 -8.92 30.64 7.32
CA ASN A 27 -7.58 31.01 6.90
C ASN A 27 -7.22 30.49 5.48
N VAL A 28 -8.11 29.70 4.83
CA VAL A 28 -7.82 29.09 3.52
C VAL A 28 -8.38 29.99 2.41
N PRO A 29 -7.54 30.49 1.48
CA PRO A 29 -8.00 31.21 0.31
C PRO A 29 -8.94 30.36 -0.55
N LYS A 30 -10.05 30.96 -1.04
CA LYS A 30 -11.05 30.25 -1.86
C LYS A 30 -10.44 29.69 -3.15
N GLU A 31 -9.45 30.37 -3.68
CA GLU A 31 -8.75 30.02 -4.90
C GLU A 31 -8.12 28.62 -4.79
N HIS A 32 -7.50 28.28 -3.65
CA HIS A 32 -6.91 26.97 -3.42
C HIS A 32 -7.93 25.82 -3.52
N PHE A 33 -9.18 26.09 -3.15
CA PHE A 33 -10.25 25.12 -3.28
C PHE A 33 -10.85 25.08 -4.69
N THR A 34 -11.05 26.25 -5.33
CA THR A 34 -11.65 26.33 -6.66
C THR A 34 -10.76 25.69 -7.73
N GLN A 35 -9.45 25.77 -7.58
CA GLN A 35 -8.46 25.18 -8.50
C GLN A 35 -8.31 23.67 -8.38
N LEU A 36 -8.88 23.02 -7.35
CA LEU A 36 -8.80 21.57 -7.21
C LEU A 36 -9.50 20.86 -8.37
N PRO A 37 -8.82 19.93 -9.06
CA PRO A 37 -9.42 19.18 -10.15
C PRO A 37 -10.31 18.02 -9.66
N TYR A 38 -11.07 17.45 -10.58
CA TYR A 38 -11.90 16.26 -10.34
C TYR A 38 -11.15 14.95 -10.66
N THR A 39 -9.83 14.96 -10.59
CA THR A 39 -8.96 13.81 -10.89
C THR A 39 -8.51 13.10 -9.62
N PRO A 40 -8.03 11.84 -9.72
CA PRO A 40 -7.29 11.20 -8.65
C PRO A 40 -6.04 12.00 -8.29
N GLY A 41 -5.57 11.89 -7.03
CA GLY A 41 -4.33 12.53 -6.61
C GLY A 41 -4.15 12.60 -5.10
N VAL A 42 -3.13 13.33 -4.72
CA VAL A 42 -2.77 13.60 -3.33
C VAL A 42 -2.94 15.09 -3.04
N TYR A 43 -3.54 15.42 -1.92
CA TYR A 43 -3.68 16.78 -1.44
C TYR A 43 -2.92 16.97 -0.14
N TYR A 44 -2.47 18.22 0.07
CA TYR A 44 -1.65 18.62 1.20
C TYR A 44 -2.30 19.79 1.91
N PHE A 45 -2.44 19.69 3.22
CA PHE A 45 -2.81 20.83 4.05
C PHE A 45 -1.56 21.42 4.69
N HIS A 46 -1.43 22.74 4.60
CA HIS A 46 -0.29 23.45 5.12
C HIS A 46 -0.71 24.37 6.27
N ASN A 47 0.17 24.53 7.24
CA ASN A 47 -0.02 25.51 8.32
C ASN A 47 0.39 26.92 7.86
N GLU A 48 0.27 27.90 8.76
CA GLU A 48 0.64 29.31 8.55
C GLU A 48 2.07 29.50 8.03
N LYS A 49 2.99 28.62 8.45
CA LYS A 49 4.41 28.66 8.03
C LYS A 49 4.68 27.89 6.73
N GLY A 50 3.64 27.45 6.03
CA GLY A 50 3.76 26.65 4.79
C GLY A 50 4.20 25.20 4.99
N LYS A 51 4.36 24.72 6.25
CA LYS A 51 4.72 23.33 6.51
C LYS A 51 3.51 22.42 6.31
N VAL A 52 3.70 21.28 5.62
CA VAL A 52 2.67 20.25 5.46
C VAL A 52 2.32 19.63 6.81
N VAL A 53 1.04 19.72 7.19
CA VAL A 53 0.50 19.19 8.44
C VAL A 53 -0.39 17.97 8.24
N TYR A 54 -0.90 17.78 7.02
CA TYR A 54 -1.69 16.62 6.63
C TYR A 54 -1.48 16.30 5.14
N VAL A 55 -1.43 15.02 4.82
CA VAL A 55 -1.41 14.47 3.46
C VAL A 55 -2.58 13.50 3.32
N GLY A 56 -3.29 13.54 2.21
CA GLY A 56 -4.37 12.60 1.95
C GLY A 56 -4.54 12.28 0.47
N LYS A 57 -4.90 11.04 0.18
CA LYS A 57 -5.25 10.61 -1.18
C LYS A 57 -6.72 10.86 -1.51
N ALA A 58 -7.01 10.95 -2.79
CA ALA A 58 -8.37 11.04 -3.31
C ALA A 58 -8.49 10.31 -4.65
N THR A 59 -9.62 9.69 -4.91
CA THR A 59 -10.08 9.29 -6.25
C THR A 59 -10.60 10.50 -7.03
N ASN A 60 -10.99 11.55 -6.28
CA ASN A 60 -11.42 12.84 -6.79
C ASN A 60 -11.03 13.91 -5.77
N LEU A 61 -10.01 14.71 -6.11
CA LEU A 61 -9.43 15.72 -5.23
C LEU A 61 -10.47 16.73 -4.75
N LYS A 62 -11.28 17.27 -5.65
CA LYS A 62 -12.31 18.27 -5.32
C LYS A 62 -13.31 17.74 -4.32
N TYR A 63 -13.86 16.55 -4.57
CA TYR A 63 -14.84 15.91 -3.67
C TYR A 63 -14.25 15.57 -2.32
N ARG A 64 -13.03 15.04 -2.31
CA ARG A 64 -12.39 14.61 -1.06
C ARG A 64 -12.09 15.77 -0.13
N VAL A 65 -11.52 16.84 -0.68
CA VAL A 65 -11.24 18.06 0.10
C VAL A 65 -12.55 18.71 0.57
N ASN A 66 -13.56 18.76 -0.30
CA ASN A 66 -14.89 19.25 0.10
C ASN A 66 -15.46 18.46 1.30
N SER A 67 -15.32 17.13 1.29
CA SER A 67 -15.83 16.29 2.39
C SER A 67 -15.12 16.52 3.73
N HIS A 68 -13.91 17.05 3.73
CA HIS A 68 -13.25 17.46 4.97
C HIS A 68 -13.91 18.70 5.59
N PHE A 69 -14.44 19.59 4.77
CA PHE A 69 -14.96 20.88 5.20
C PHE A 69 -16.49 20.92 5.37
N SER A 70 -17.24 20.01 4.70
CA SER A 70 -18.71 20.02 4.67
C SER A 70 -19.41 19.32 5.83
N ASN A 71 -18.68 18.59 6.67
CA ASN A 71 -19.31 17.69 7.66
C ASN A 71 -19.45 18.37 9.03
N ASN A 72 -20.68 18.82 9.36
CA ASN A 72 -21.01 19.51 10.62
C ASN A 72 -20.80 18.68 11.89
N ALA A 73 -20.70 17.35 11.80
CA ALA A 73 -20.44 16.42 12.91
C ALA A 73 -18.99 15.97 12.94
N GLN A 74 -18.04 16.90 12.94
CA GLN A 74 -16.63 16.56 12.93
C GLN A 74 -16.14 16.12 14.31
N SER A 75 -15.35 15.04 14.35
CA SER A 75 -14.63 14.67 15.56
C SER A 75 -13.69 15.81 16.01
N ARG A 76 -13.40 15.90 17.31
CA ARG A 76 -12.45 16.89 17.86
C ARG A 76 -11.11 16.90 17.09
N GLN A 77 -10.67 15.73 16.63
CA GLN A 77 -9.44 15.60 15.85
C GLN A 77 -9.54 16.29 14.48
N LYS A 78 -10.66 16.15 13.77
CA LYS A 78 -10.89 16.84 12.48
C LYS A 78 -11.00 18.36 12.68
N GLN A 79 -11.69 18.81 13.73
CA GLN A 79 -11.77 20.24 14.06
C GLN A 79 -10.38 20.83 14.33
N ASN A 80 -9.55 20.11 15.07
CA ASN A 80 -8.16 20.52 15.33
C ASN A 80 -7.35 20.65 14.03
N VAL A 81 -7.47 19.69 13.10
CA VAL A 81 -6.85 19.81 11.77
C VAL A 81 -7.29 21.10 11.08
N MET A 82 -8.62 21.36 11.04
CA MET A 82 -9.19 22.52 10.34
C MET A 82 -8.66 23.87 10.85
N GLN A 83 -8.45 24.01 12.16
CA GLN A 83 -7.90 25.22 12.76
C GLN A 83 -6.47 25.52 12.36
N HIS A 84 -5.72 24.50 11.94
CA HIS A 84 -4.31 24.60 11.57
C HIS A 84 -4.05 24.66 10.06
N VAL A 85 -5.12 24.67 9.23
CA VAL A 85 -4.99 24.72 7.76
C VAL A 85 -5.07 26.16 7.27
N TYR A 86 -4.02 26.59 6.59
CA TYR A 86 -3.90 27.94 5.99
C TYR A 86 -3.81 27.89 4.46
N SER A 87 -3.34 26.78 3.89
CA SER A 87 -3.33 26.62 2.44
C SER A 87 -3.46 25.14 2.04
N ILE A 88 -3.89 24.94 0.79
CA ILE A 88 -4.06 23.63 0.17
C ILE A 88 -3.22 23.60 -1.09
N SER A 89 -2.45 22.53 -1.27
CA SER A 89 -1.85 22.18 -2.55
C SER A 89 -2.23 20.74 -2.94
N TYR A 90 -1.99 20.39 -4.17
CA TYR A 90 -2.31 19.04 -4.66
C TYR A 90 -1.31 18.59 -5.72
N GLN A 91 -1.28 17.28 -5.96
CA GLN A 91 -0.63 16.65 -7.07
C GLN A 91 -1.61 15.67 -7.71
N SER A 92 -1.97 15.90 -8.97
CA SER A 92 -2.83 14.99 -9.72
C SER A 92 -2.09 13.70 -10.02
N CYS A 93 -2.84 12.59 -10.01
CA CYS A 93 -2.37 11.27 -10.42
C CYS A 93 -3.31 10.71 -11.48
N GLY A 94 -2.78 9.89 -12.40
CA GLY A 94 -3.59 9.23 -13.43
C GLY A 94 -4.56 8.22 -12.83
N THR A 95 -4.14 7.55 -11.73
CA THR A 95 -4.89 6.47 -11.08
C THR A 95 -4.92 6.59 -9.56
N GLU A 96 -5.87 5.90 -8.94
CA GLU A 96 -5.94 5.78 -7.48
C GLU A 96 -4.72 5.03 -6.93
N LEU A 97 -4.21 4.02 -7.65
CA LEU A 97 -3.03 3.25 -7.25
C LEU A 97 -1.82 4.18 -7.09
N MET A 98 -1.55 5.03 -8.09
CA MET A 98 -0.48 6.03 -8.00
C MET A 98 -0.69 7.00 -6.83
N ALA A 99 -1.93 7.46 -6.63
CA ALA A 99 -2.24 8.33 -5.50
C ALA A 99 -2.00 7.66 -4.14
N CYS A 100 -2.27 6.35 -4.01
CA CYS A 100 -1.98 5.58 -2.79
C CYS A 100 -0.48 5.46 -2.52
N ILE A 101 0.32 5.16 -3.57
CA ILE A 101 1.78 5.05 -3.46
C ILE A 101 2.37 6.41 -3.07
N LEU A 102 1.95 7.46 -3.76
CA LEU A 102 2.42 8.82 -3.50
C LEU A 102 2.06 9.29 -2.08
N GLU A 103 0.81 9.09 -1.63
CA GLU A 103 0.39 9.43 -0.26
C GLU A 103 1.26 8.76 0.79
N SER A 104 1.47 7.44 0.65
CA SER A 104 2.29 6.66 1.59
C SER A 104 3.73 7.19 1.66
N THR A 105 4.32 7.50 0.51
CA THR A 105 5.67 8.05 0.41
C THR A 105 5.76 9.44 1.03
N GLU A 106 4.81 10.32 0.71
CA GLU A 106 4.78 11.68 1.23
C GLU A 106 4.53 11.74 2.75
N ILE A 107 3.68 10.85 3.30
CA ILE A 107 3.49 10.72 4.75
C ILE A 107 4.81 10.32 5.43
N LYS A 108 5.55 9.37 4.89
CA LYS A 108 6.83 8.93 5.45
C LYS A 108 7.92 9.99 5.31
N LYS A 109 7.97 10.68 4.18
CA LYS A 109 8.96 11.72 3.88
C LYS A 109 8.76 12.97 4.75
N ARG A 110 7.51 13.44 4.89
CA ARG A 110 7.17 14.71 5.54
C ARG A 110 6.80 14.58 7.02
N TRP A 111 6.43 13.39 7.46
CA TRP A 111 5.97 13.09 8.81
C TRP A 111 4.92 14.07 9.35
N PRO A 112 3.78 14.31 8.62
CA PRO A 112 2.84 15.37 8.94
C PRO A 112 2.17 15.13 10.29
N ILE A 113 1.96 16.19 11.09
CA ILE A 113 1.52 16.04 12.48
C ILE A 113 0.17 15.34 12.62
N PHE A 114 -0.74 15.56 11.67
CA PHE A 114 -2.12 15.04 11.75
C PHE A 114 -2.32 13.69 11.04
N ASN A 115 -1.34 13.16 10.31
CA ASN A 115 -1.41 11.78 9.86
C ASN A 115 -1.00 10.86 11.01
N THR A 116 -1.87 9.91 11.37
CA THR A 116 -1.61 8.90 12.42
C THR A 116 -1.34 7.53 11.81
N SER A 117 -2.07 7.17 10.77
CA SER A 117 -1.86 5.95 10.00
C SER A 117 -0.66 6.08 9.04
N GLN A 118 -0.10 4.96 8.62
CA GLN A 118 1.01 4.83 7.67
C GLN A 118 2.38 5.38 8.11
N LYS A 119 2.48 6.22 9.13
CA LYS A 119 3.77 6.69 9.65
C LYS A 119 4.65 5.54 10.13
N ARG A 120 4.05 4.56 10.82
CA ARG A 120 4.71 3.41 11.44
C ARG A 120 4.30 2.10 10.77
N TRP A 121 4.05 2.14 9.46
CA TRP A 121 3.77 0.93 8.73
C TRP A 121 5.08 0.17 8.52
N GLU A 122 5.33 -0.80 9.35
CA GLU A 122 6.48 -1.69 9.32
C GLU A 122 5.97 -3.12 9.22
N ASP A 123 6.78 -4.02 8.71
CA ASP A 123 6.49 -5.44 8.75
C ASP A 123 6.56 -5.91 10.20
N VAL A 124 5.38 -6.21 10.75
CA VAL A 124 5.23 -6.59 12.16
C VAL A 124 5.60 -8.04 12.37
N TYR A 125 5.42 -8.88 11.34
CA TYR A 125 5.63 -10.32 11.38
C TYR A 125 6.67 -10.75 10.35
N GLY A 126 7.37 -11.83 10.65
CA GLY A 126 8.29 -12.51 9.74
C GLY A 126 8.03 -14.00 9.72
N LEU A 127 8.38 -14.62 8.60
CA LEU A 127 8.52 -16.05 8.45
C LEU A 127 9.98 -16.41 8.72
N PHE A 128 10.21 -17.28 9.69
CA PHE A 128 11.54 -17.68 10.13
C PHE A 128 11.76 -19.14 9.84
N LEU A 129 12.96 -19.45 9.36
CA LEU A 129 13.44 -20.79 9.13
C LEU A 129 14.44 -21.14 10.21
N TYR A 130 14.29 -22.30 10.85
CA TYR A 130 15.24 -22.82 11.82
C TYR A 130 15.21 -24.35 11.85
N GLU A 131 16.31 -24.97 12.29
CA GLU A 131 16.43 -26.42 12.43
C GLU A 131 16.07 -26.84 13.85
N ASP A 132 15.30 -27.93 14.00
CA ASP A 132 15.00 -28.53 15.29
C ASP A 132 16.05 -29.60 15.68
N GLN A 133 15.90 -30.18 16.88
CA GLN A 133 16.84 -31.15 17.43
C GLN A 133 16.93 -32.46 16.57
N ASN A 134 15.91 -32.75 15.79
CA ASN A 134 15.85 -33.91 14.89
C ASN A 134 16.34 -33.56 13.47
N ARG A 135 16.97 -32.39 13.28
CA ARG A 135 17.49 -31.90 11.99
C ARG A 135 16.42 -31.52 10.97
N TYR A 136 15.15 -31.46 11.34
CA TYR A 136 14.11 -30.95 10.44
C TYR A 136 14.08 -29.44 10.46
N GLN A 137 14.05 -28.82 9.31
CA GLN A 137 13.81 -27.40 9.18
C GLN A 137 12.32 -27.09 9.42
N ARG A 138 12.09 -26.00 10.15
CA ARG A 138 10.75 -25.53 10.53
C ARG A 138 10.51 -24.12 10.05
N LEU A 139 9.28 -23.86 9.59
CA LEU A 139 8.80 -22.53 9.23
C LEU A 139 7.88 -22.01 10.33
N ALA A 140 8.31 -20.96 11.01
CA ALA A 140 7.54 -20.31 12.08
C ALA A 140 7.20 -18.86 11.71
N ILE A 141 5.97 -18.45 12.04
CA ILE A 141 5.58 -17.05 11.98
C ILE A 141 5.74 -16.44 13.38
N ASP A 142 6.53 -15.38 13.50
CA ASP A 142 6.67 -14.62 14.75
C ASP A 142 6.76 -13.12 14.44
N LYS A 143 6.72 -12.30 15.50
CA LYS A 143 6.96 -10.87 15.37
C LYS A 143 8.36 -10.60 14.85
N ASN A 144 8.43 -9.68 13.89
CA ASN A 144 9.70 -9.25 13.31
C ASN A 144 10.49 -8.44 14.37
N ARG A 145 11.52 -9.06 14.92
CA ARG A 145 12.40 -8.45 15.93
C ARG A 145 13.76 -8.16 15.30
N LYS A 146 14.34 -7.01 15.59
CA LYS A 146 15.60 -6.53 14.99
C LYS A 146 16.80 -7.52 15.07
N ARG A 147 16.72 -8.57 15.90
CA ARG A 147 17.79 -9.55 16.09
C ARG A 147 17.71 -10.79 15.21
N LEU A 148 16.59 -11.01 14.54
CA LEU A 148 16.35 -12.19 13.70
C LEU A 148 16.01 -11.71 12.28
N SER A 149 16.67 -12.28 11.28
CA SER A 149 16.39 -12.00 9.88
C SER A 149 15.33 -13.00 9.38
N PRO A 150 14.09 -12.56 9.08
CA PRO A 150 13.10 -13.42 8.50
C PRO A 150 13.45 -13.76 7.05
N VAL A 151 13.04 -14.92 6.57
CA VAL A 151 13.14 -15.30 5.15
C VAL A 151 12.09 -14.57 4.31
N TYR A 152 10.99 -14.12 4.94
CA TYR A 152 9.94 -13.31 4.33
C TYR A 152 9.26 -12.44 5.41
N SER A 153 8.79 -11.24 5.06
CA SER A 153 8.16 -10.30 6.00
C SER A 153 6.78 -9.87 5.54
N PHE A 154 5.87 -9.64 6.49
CA PHE A 154 4.49 -9.22 6.21
C PHE A 154 3.91 -8.39 7.36
N HIS A 155 2.87 -7.62 7.06
CA HIS A 155 2.24 -6.72 8.03
C HIS A 155 1.18 -7.42 8.88
N TYR A 156 0.35 -8.27 8.28
CA TYR A 156 -0.71 -8.98 8.99
C TYR A 156 -0.38 -10.46 9.18
N LEU A 157 -0.69 -10.99 10.36
CA LEU A 157 -0.51 -12.42 10.67
C LEU A 157 -1.30 -13.33 9.71
N ALA A 158 -2.47 -12.87 9.26
CA ALA A 158 -3.31 -13.61 8.33
C ALA A 158 -2.62 -13.84 6.97
N ASP A 159 -1.84 -12.87 6.48
CA ASP A 159 -1.09 -12.98 5.23
C ASP A 159 -0.01 -14.06 5.36
N GLY A 160 0.71 -14.06 6.50
CA GLY A 160 1.70 -15.09 6.79
C GLY A 160 1.10 -16.51 6.81
N HIS A 161 -0.05 -16.67 7.47
CA HIS A 161 -0.75 -17.96 7.47
C HIS A 161 -1.24 -18.37 6.07
N ALA A 162 -1.65 -17.42 5.23
CA ALA A 162 -2.05 -17.71 3.84
C ALA A 162 -0.84 -18.18 3.01
N ILE A 163 0.31 -17.50 3.15
CA ILE A 163 1.57 -17.88 2.50
C ILE A 163 2.00 -19.28 2.93
N VAL A 164 2.05 -19.56 4.24
CA VAL A 164 2.49 -20.88 4.72
C VAL A 164 1.53 -21.98 4.26
N ARG A 165 0.21 -21.75 4.24
CA ARG A 165 -0.76 -22.70 3.68
C ARG A 165 -0.52 -22.99 2.19
N LYS A 166 -0.18 -21.96 1.43
CA LYS A 166 0.16 -22.12 0.01
C LYS A 166 1.42 -22.98 -0.15
N LEU A 167 2.50 -22.64 0.56
CA LEU A 167 3.76 -23.41 0.53
C LEU A 167 3.57 -24.87 0.93
N ILE A 168 2.78 -25.13 1.99
CA ILE A 168 2.47 -26.51 2.43
C ILE A 168 1.86 -27.32 1.28
N LYS A 169 0.91 -26.76 0.56
CA LYS A 169 0.22 -27.44 -0.56
C LYS A 169 1.11 -27.62 -1.77
N GLU A 170 1.88 -26.60 -2.15
CA GLU A 170 2.71 -26.61 -3.36
C GLU A 170 3.94 -27.51 -3.20
N TYR A 171 4.54 -27.54 -2.00
CA TYR A 171 5.79 -28.26 -1.74
C TYR A 171 5.59 -29.48 -0.86
N ASN A 172 4.36 -29.92 -0.61
CA ASN A 172 4.04 -31.09 0.22
C ASN A 172 4.71 -31.04 1.60
N LEU A 173 4.66 -29.85 2.27
CA LEU A 173 5.29 -29.66 3.57
C LEU A 173 4.41 -30.18 4.72
N CYS A 174 5.02 -30.41 5.86
CA CYS A 174 4.32 -30.87 7.04
C CYS A 174 3.64 -29.71 7.78
N PRO A 175 2.30 -29.72 7.97
CA PRO A 175 1.60 -28.63 8.68
C PRO A 175 2.00 -28.51 10.15
N ARG A 176 2.47 -29.59 10.78
CA ARG A 176 2.99 -29.57 12.18
C ARG A 176 4.35 -28.89 12.25
N LEU A 177 5.26 -29.19 11.33
CA LEU A 177 6.58 -28.54 11.27
C LEU A 177 6.49 -27.09 10.83
N CYS A 178 5.35 -26.69 10.22
CA CYS A 178 5.06 -25.30 9.84
C CYS A 178 4.11 -24.59 10.84
N TYR A 179 3.83 -25.16 12.01
CA TYR A 179 2.98 -24.58 13.06
C TYR A 179 1.56 -24.18 12.64
N LEU A 180 1.02 -24.76 11.55
CA LEU A 180 -0.38 -24.61 11.18
C LEU A 180 -1.30 -25.66 11.80
N GLN A 181 -0.74 -26.77 12.26
CA GLN A 181 -1.42 -27.73 13.10
C GLN A 181 -0.68 -27.84 14.44
N THR A 182 -1.34 -27.44 15.52
CA THR A 182 -0.78 -27.40 16.90
C THR A 182 -1.50 -28.32 17.88
N ASP A 183 -2.59 -28.98 17.46
CA ASP A 183 -3.29 -29.96 18.26
C ASP A 183 -2.52 -31.30 18.38
N ASN A 184 -3.01 -32.21 19.26
CA ASN A 184 -2.43 -33.52 19.46
C ASN A 184 -3.01 -34.61 18.56
N GLU A 185 -3.85 -34.24 17.57
CA GLU A 185 -4.40 -35.21 16.63
C GLU A 185 -3.34 -35.71 15.63
N SER A 186 -3.60 -36.75 14.88
CA SER A 186 -2.70 -37.19 13.80
C SER A 186 -2.54 -36.10 12.74
N CYS A 187 -1.35 -36.05 12.13
CA CYS A 187 -1.02 -35.01 11.15
C CYS A 187 -2.03 -35.01 9.98
N ILE A 188 -2.70 -33.86 9.76
CA ILE A 188 -3.67 -33.70 8.69
C ILE A 188 -3.03 -33.91 7.31
N GLY A 189 -1.74 -33.53 7.16
CA GLY A 189 -1.02 -33.73 5.91
C GLY A 189 -0.81 -35.21 5.55
N ILE A 190 -0.67 -36.09 6.56
CA ILE A 190 -0.59 -37.54 6.36
C ILE A 190 -2.00 -38.07 6.01
N LYS A 191 -3.03 -37.62 6.74
CA LYS A 191 -4.42 -38.02 6.46
C LYS A 191 -4.83 -37.66 5.02
N GLU A 192 -4.47 -36.49 4.56
CA GLU A 192 -4.77 -35.97 3.23
C GLU A 192 -3.74 -36.37 2.16
N LYS A 193 -2.72 -37.17 2.51
CA LYS A 193 -1.71 -37.74 1.63
C LYS A 193 -0.82 -36.75 0.87
N TYR A 194 -0.58 -35.55 1.41
CA TYR A 194 0.40 -34.61 0.85
C TYR A 194 1.68 -34.47 1.71
N CYS A 195 1.67 -34.92 2.97
CA CYS A 195 2.86 -34.95 3.83
C CYS A 195 3.38 -36.40 3.93
N TYR A 196 4.70 -36.55 3.80
CA TYR A 196 5.35 -37.89 3.81
C TYR A 196 5.78 -38.32 5.21
N GLY A 197 5.26 -37.66 6.25
CA GLY A 197 5.44 -38.07 7.65
C GLY A 197 6.68 -37.53 8.34
N ALA A 198 7.19 -36.39 7.91
CA ALA A 198 8.34 -35.75 8.54
C ALA A 198 8.18 -35.52 10.07
N CYS A 199 6.95 -35.20 10.55
CA CYS A 199 6.68 -35.06 11.97
C CYS A 199 6.63 -36.39 12.75
N GLU A 200 6.54 -37.53 12.04
CA GLU A 200 6.59 -38.86 12.59
C GLU A 200 7.92 -39.57 12.29
N GLN A 201 8.87 -38.84 11.73
CA GLN A 201 10.20 -39.30 11.34
C GLN A 201 10.20 -40.46 10.33
N THR A 202 9.11 -40.61 9.56
CA THR A 202 9.02 -41.60 8.47
C THR A 202 9.66 -41.13 7.19
N GLU A 203 9.78 -39.82 7.02
CA GLU A 203 10.55 -39.17 5.96
C GLU A 203 11.88 -38.66 6.51
N SER A 204 12.96 -38.73 5.73
CA SER A 204 14.27 -38.27 6.18
C SER A 204 14.33 -36.74 6.30
N PRO A 205 15.14 -36.17 7.24
CA PRO A 205 15.35 -34.74 7.31
C PRO A 205 15.87 -34.13 6.01
N ASP A 206 16.77 -34.82 5.30
CA ASP A 206 17.40 -34.30 4.10
C ASP A 206 16.38 -34.12 2.96
N GLU A 207 15.49 -35.09 2.74
CA GLU A 207 14.40 -35.00 1.73
C GLU A 207 13.39 -33.91 2.08
N TYR A 208 12.98 -33.82 3.34
CA TYR A 208 12.06 -32.78 3.78
C TYR A 208 12.68 -31.38 3.68
N ASN A 209 13.94 -31.23 4.11
CA ASN A 209 14.64 -29.95 4.12
C ASN A 209 14.94 -29.45 2.70
N GLN A 210 15.13 -30.34 1.71
CA GLN A 210 15.23 -29.94 0.32
C GLN A 210 13.95 -29.23 -0.13
N ARG A 211 12.75 -29.79 0.13
CA ARG A 211 11.47 -29.16 -0.25
C ARG A 211 11.22 -27.85 0.49
N ILE A 212 11.60 -27.76 1.78
CA ILE A 212 11.56 -26.47 2.50
C ILE A 212 12.49 -25.44 1.84
N GLY A 213 13.69 -25.86 1.44
CA GLY A 213 14.62 -24.99 0.73
C GLY A 213 14.04 -24.44 -0.57
N GLU A 214 13.43 -25.30 -1.37
CA GLU A 214 12.72 -24.94 -2.61
C GLU A 214 11.55 -23.97 -2.34
N ALA A 215 10.75 -24.26 -1.31
CA ALA A 215 9.64 -23.41 -0.88
C ALA A 215 10.10 -22.00 -0.43
N VAL A 216 11.19 -21.92 0.33
CA VAL A 216 11.77 -20.65 0.75
C VAL A 216 12.37 -19.89 -0.44
N ALA A 217 13.07 -20.59 -1.33
CA ALA A 217 13.64 -20.00 -2.55
C ALA A 217 12.54 -19.39 -3.44
N SER A 218 11.37 -20.05 -3.54
CA SER A 218 10.23 -19.51 -4.31
C SER A 218 9.70 -18.19 -3.77
N LEU A 219 9.81 -17.95 -2.46
CA LEU A 219 9.44 -16.66 -1.86
C LEU A 219 10.40 -15.53 -2.21
N GLN A 220 11.62 -15.86 -2.60
CA GLN A 220 12.66 -14.91 -2.98
C GLN A 220 12.67 -14.64 -4.50
N GLN A 221 12.07 -15.55 -5.28
CA GLN A 221 11.88 -15.37 -6.73
C GLN A 221 10.62 -14.57 -7.01
N GLU A 222 10.61 -13.30 -6.63
CA GLU A 222 9.50 -12.43 -6.92
C GLU A 222 9.60 -11.88 -8.36
N PRO A 223 8.49 -11.88 -9.12
CA PRO A 223 8.50 -11.48 -10.51
C PRO A 223 8.83 -9.99 -10.67
N SER A 224 9.49 -9.67 -11.78
CA SER A 224 9.59 -8.29 -12.26
C SER A 224 8.45 -8.03 -13.25
N PHE A 225 7.77 -6.90 -13.10
CA PHE A 225 6.66 -6.54 -13.96
C PHE A 225 6.40 -5.04 -13.98
N ILE A 226 5.60 -4.62 -14.96
CA ILE A 226 5.13 -3.26 -15.11
C ILE A 226 3.61 -3.25 -14.99
N ILE A 227 3.06 -2.29 -14.25
CA ILE A 227 1.63 -1.99 -14.28
C ILE A 227 1.44 -0.77 -15.17
N LYS A 228 0.66 -0.92 -16.25
CA LYS A 228 0.22 0.17 -17.11
C LYS A 228 -1.26 0.44 -16.90
N ASP A 229 -1.61 1.72 -16.76
CA ASP A 229 -3.01 2.14 -16.62
C ASP A 229 -3.17 3.56 -17.18
N LYS A 230 -4.36 4.14 -16.99
CA LYS A 230 -4.71 5.47 -17.43
C LYS A 230 -3.72 6.52 -16.93
N GLY A 231 -3.31 7.42 -17.80
CA GLY A 231 -2.43 8.55 -17.49
C GLY A 231 -3.15 9.80 -16.97
N LEU A 232 -2.44 10.92 -16.98
CA LEU A 232 -3.00 12.24 -16.64
C LEU A 232 -3.74 12.87 -17.80
N ASN A 233 -3.23 12.67 -19.00
CA ASN A 233 -3.76 13.18 -20.24
C ASN A 233 -4.15 12.02 -21.15
N GLY A 234 -4.83 12.31 -22.28
CA GLY A 234 -5.25 11.26 -23.20
C GLY A 234 -4.10 10.53 -23.91
N ASP A 235 -2.95 11.18 -23.98
CA ASP A 235 -1.79 10.71 -24.75
C ASP A 235 -0.71 10.04 -23.90
N ASP A 236 -0.92 9.95 -22.58
CA ASP A 236 0.00 9.31 -21.66
C ASP A 236 -0.62 8.12 -20.91
N GLN A 237 0.22 7.23 -20.43
CA GLN A 237 -0.14 6.10 -19.56
C GLN A 237 0.65 6.17 -18.26
N SER A 238 0.00 5.87 -17.15
CA SER A 238 0.71 5.64 -15.89
C SER A 238 1.50 4.34 -15.97
N CYS A 239 2.71 4.37 -15.43
CA CYS A 239 3.60 3.23 -15.36
C CYS A 239 4.12 3.07 -13.94
N ILE A 240 4.01 1.85 -13.40
CA ILE A 240 4.60 1.46 -12.12
C ILE A 240 5.51 0.28 -12.39
N LEU A 241 6.79 0.42 -12.03
CA LEU A 241 7.81 -0.62 -12.22
C LEU A 241 8.06 -1.36 -10.91
N VAL A 242 7.98 -2.68 -11.00
CA VAL A 242 8.32 -3.61 -9.93
C VAL A 242 9.48 -4.49 -10.42
N LEU A 243 10.56 -4.53 -9.66
CA LEU A 243 11.73 -5.36 -9.95
C LEU A 243 11.94 -6.34 -8.82
N ASN A 244 12.02 -7.64 -9.15
CA ASN A 244 12.17 -8.71 -8.17
C ASN A 244 11.19 -8.56 -6.98
N GLY A 245 9.91 -8.27 -7.29
CA GLY A 245 8.85 -8.07 -6.30
C GLY A 245 8.90 -6.74 -5.53
N HIS A 246 9.89 -5.89 -5.79
CA HIS A 246 10.05 -4.62 -5.11
C HIS A 246 9.61 -3.44 -5.99
N LEU A 247 8.82 -2.54 -5.43
CA LEU A 247 8.45 -1.30 -6.11
C LEU A 247 9.70 -0.44 -6.33
N TYR A 248 10.11 -0.33 -7.61
CA TYR A 248 11.19 0.57 -8.00
C TYR A 248 10.72 2.02 -8.06
N GLY A 249 9.67 2.27 -8.85
CA GLY A 249 9.23 3.64 -9.08
C GLY A 249 7.95 3.72 -9.92
N MET A 250 7.52 4.94 -10.17
CA MET A 250 6.37 5.20 -11.03
C MET A 250 6.51 6.52 -11.79
N GLY A 251 5.78 6.63 -12.90
CA GLY A 251 5.78 7.82 -13.75
C GLY A 251 4.72 7.76 -14.83
N TYR A 252 4.90 8.55 -15.84
CA TYR A 252 4.03 8.61 -17.01
C TYR A 252 4.85 8.41 -18.26
N LEU A 253 4.38 7.55 -19.14
CA LEU A 253 4.99 7.24 -20.44
C LEU A 253 4.04 7.67 -21.54
N GLN A 254 4.57 8.04 -22.68
CA GLN A 254 3.74 8.23 -23.88
C GLN A 254 3.08 6.90 -24.24
N ALA A 255 1.83 6.95 -24.72
CA ALA A 255 1.04 5.75 -24.95
C ALA A 255 1.64 4.81 -26.02
N ASP A 256 2.40 5.34 -26.96
CA ASP A 256 3.05 4.65 -28.06
C ASP A 256 4.49 4.18 -27.76
N ILE A 257 5.00 4.46 -26.55
CA ILE A 257 6.38 4.08 -26.22
C ILE A 257 6.53 2.57 -26.15
N GLN A 258 7.48 2.04 -26.95
CA GLN A 258 7.90 0.66 -26.84
C GLN A 258 8.96 0.55 -25.73
N ILE A 259 8.68 -0.28 -24.76
CA ILE A 259 9.62 -0.58 -23.67
C ILE A 259 10.61 -1.64 -24.21
N THR A 260 11.81 -1.20 -24.55
CA THR A 260 12.85 -2.05 -25.11
C THR A 260 13.74 -2.68 -24.05
N ASP A 261 13.97 -1.96 -22.94
CA ASP A 261 14.78 -2.40 -21.82
C ASP A 261 14.34 -1.70 -20.51
N VAL A 262 14.76 -2.27 -19.39
CA VAL A 262 14.42 -1.79 -18.03
C VAL A 262 15.19 -0.52 -17.68
N ASP A 263 16.40 -0.33 -18.15
CA ASP A 263 17.22 0.82 -17.76
C ASP A 263 16.70 2.10 -18.39
N THR A 264 16.32 2.06 -19.67
CA THR A 264 15.61 3.17 -20.33
C THR A 264 14.31 3.51 -19.61
N LEU A 265 13.59 2.50 -19.11
CA LEU A 265 12.36 2.73 -18.33
C LEU A 265 12.64 3.40 -16.98
N LYS A 266 13.69 2.99 -16.27
CA LYS A 266 14.10 3.61 -15.00
C LYS A 266 14.40 5.09 -15.14
N GLU A 267 15.03 5.52 -16.24
CA GLU A 267 15.34 6.93 -16.51
C GLU A 267 14.08 7.81 -16.62
N GLN A 268 12.96 7.23 -17.03
CA GLN A 268 11.69 7.95 -17.21
C GLN A 268 10.80 7.91 -15.95
N LEU A 269 11.15 7.10 -14.97
CA LEU A 269 10.37 6.93 -13.75
C LEU A 269 11.00 7.67 -12.57
N THR A 270 10.17 8.14 -11.68
CA THR A 270 10.61 8.62 -10.38
C THR A 270 10.75 7.44 -9.44
N GLU A 271 11.95 7.25 -8.88
CA GLU A 271 12.20 6.22 -7.87
C GLU A 271 11.46 6.54 -6.56
N PHE A 272 10.88 5.51 -5.97
CA PHE A 272 10.18 5.62 -4.69
C PHE A 272 10.78 4.66 -3.67
N LYS A 273 11.02 5.16 -2.47
CA LYS A 273 11.42 4.30 -1.37
C LYS A 273 10.23 3.42 -0.98
N GLU A 274 10.33 2.14 -1.30
CA GLU A 274 9.32 1.14 -0.97
C GLU A 274 9.12 1.01 0.54
N ASN A 275 7.91 0.61 0.90
CA ASN A 275 7.55 0.10 2.22
C ASN A 275 6.56 -1.05 2.07
N SER A 276 6.35 -1.84 3.14
CA SER A 276 5.47 -3.02 3.09
C SER A 276 4.04 -2.70 2.65
N PHE A 277 3.52 -1.52 2.97
CA PHE A 277 2.20 -1.10 2.49
C PHE A 277 2.18 -0.95 0.96
N THR A 278 3.15 -0.23 0.39
CA THR A 278 3.21 0.00 -1.07
C THR A 278 3.52 -1.30 -1.82
N ARG A 279 4.36 -2.19 -1.28
CA ARG A 279 4.62 -3.52 -1.84
C ARG A 279 3.35 -4.36 -1.93
N ASN A 280 2.64 -4.52 -0.81
CA ASN A 280 1.40 -5.30 -0.77
C ASN A 280 0.33 -4.69 -1.67
N LEU A 281 0.19 -3.36 -1.67
CA LEU A 281 -0.77 -2.65 -2.51
C LEU A 281 -0.55 -2.93 -4.01
N VAL A 282 0.69 -2.88 -4.47
CA VAL A 282 1.05 -3.11 -5.88
C VAL A 282 0.85 -4.58 -6.25
N ARG A 283 1.23 -5.50 -5.36
CA ARG A 283 1.02 -6.94 -5.54
C ARG A 283 -0.46 -7.30 -5.62
N ASP A 284 -1.28 -6.80 -4.67
CA ASP A 284 -2.73 -7.03 -4.66
C ASP A 284 -3.40 -6.47 -5.92
N PHE A 285 -2.92 -5.32 -6.39
CA PHE A 285 -3.42 -4.73 -7.64
C PHE A 285 -3.07 -5.61 -8.85
N ALA A 286 -1.84 -6.11 -8.93
CA ALA A 286 -1.41 -6.98 -10.02
C ALA A 286 -2.21 -8.30 -10.08
N ILE A 287 -2.54 -8.87 -8.92
CA ILE A 287 -3.38 -10.08 -8.83
C ILE A 287 -4.83 -9.78 -9.27
N ARG A 288 -5.36 -8.61 -8.90
CA ARG A 288 -6.75 -8.23 -9.18
C ARG A 288 -6.97 -7.79 -10.62
N PHE A 289 -5.96 -7.21 -11.25
CA PHE A 289 -6.03 -6.64 -12.60
C PHE A 289 -4.88 -7.15 -13.48
N PRO A 290 -4.83 -8.47 -13.76
CA PRO A 290 -3.74 -9.07 -14.53
C PRO A 290 -3.65 -8.52 -15.96
N GLU A 291 -4.75 -8.00 -16.52
CA GLU A 291 -4.78 -7.38 -17.84
C GLU A 291 -3.99 -6.06 -17.94
N LYS A 292 -3.64 -5.47 -16.80
CA LYS A 292 -2.83 -4.24 -16.72
C LYS A 292 -1.36 -4.53 -16.43
N VAL A 293 -1.01 -5.80 -16.27
CA VAL A 293 0.34 -6.25 -15.89
C VAL A 293 1.08 -6.76 -17.12
N ILE A 294 2.30 -6.27 -17.31
CA ILE A 294 3.24 -6.76 -18.30
C ILE A 294 4.40 -7.40 -17.55
N MET A 295 4.53 -8.72 -17.66
CA MET A 295 5.67 -9.44 -17.06
C MET A 295 6.95 -9.08 -17.79
N LEU A 296 8.02 -8.85 -17.05
CA LEU A 296 9.37 -8.67 -17.59
C LEU A 296 10.09 -10.00 -17.57
N GLU A 297 10.64 -10.40 -18.72
CA GLU A 297 11.43 -11.62 -18.81
C GLU A 297 12.76 -11.46 -18.07
N THR A 298 13.25 -12.54 -17.48
CA THR A 298 14.51 -12.56 -16.68
C THR A 298 15.74 -12.13 -17.48
N SER A 299 15.65 -12.11 -18.80
CA SER A 299 16.71 -11.65 -19.71
C SER A 299 16.77 -10.12 -19.89
N ILE A 300 15.80 -9.39 -19.33
CA ILE A 300 15.66 -7.93 -19.47
C ILE A 300 16.00 -7.21 -18.13
N VAL A 301 16.19 -7.97 -17.05
CA VAL A 301 16.45 -7.44 -15.70
C VAL A 301 17.93 -7.40 -15.37
#